data_79f16a81f1aade9f284825ec8b5b4dc2
#
_entry.id   79f16a81f1aade9f284825ec8b5b4dc2
#
_cell.length_a   1.000
_cell.length_b   1.000
_cell.length_c   1.000
_cell.angle_alpha   90.00
_cell.angle_beta   90.00
_cell.angle_gamma   90.00
#
_symmetry.space_group_name_H-M   'P 1'
#
loop_
_entity.id
_entity.type
_entity.pdbx_description
1 polymer ?
#
loop_
_entity_poly.entity_id
_entity_poly.type
_entity_poly.pdbx_seq_one_letter_code
_entity_poly.pdbx_strand_id
1 'polypeptide(L)'
;MLKILAYTNGQPIAEKALHFAAELSRRLNAELAVITVRSGTHAAEEPPPVGIAFSLADRKSLPHGLQILTTALDFLAGRAILPMPKAITMQDIPRGYRFVCDAADGRRVAFYESFGHLVETLNHEVDEHGYDLLVVAPPRRNRLGRWMSGNAIRKLALDLHTSLLVVRGGGPDSPYLVCADGSLSARSQFSLLRRLLPAIGPPVNLIWIQKSVDDEKTRHTAQTCLSQAGQWLGQSHRESGIIVKAGDRPAEEIIETAGTNAVVMMGASLRHDVYRRMRGSQAMQVLDRSPASVLLVKLPPEEDVEFMKTPQQG
;
A
#
# COMPACT_ATOMS: atom_id res chain seq x y z
N MET A 1 -9.14 -5.22 12.87
CA MET A 1 -9.67 -4.59 11.65
C MET A 1 -8.50 -3.99 10.91
N LEU A 2 -8.42 -4.05 9.57
CA LEU A 2 -7.32 -3.47 8.80
C LEU A 2 -7.44 -1.95 8.80
N LYS A 3 -6.31 -1.23 8.91
CA LYS A 3 -6.25 0.23 8.81
C LYS A 3 -5.42 0.64 7.61
N ILE A 4 -5.99 1.43 6.73
CA ILE A 4 -5.38 1.83 5.45
C ILE A 4 -5.20 3.35 5.44
N LEU A 5 -3.98 3.81 5.16
CA LEU A 5 -3.66 5.21 4.91
C LEU A 5 -3.40 5.43 3.41
N ALA A 6 -4.14 6.32 2.77
CA ALA A 6 -3.95 6.67 1.36
C ALA A 6 -3.36 8.08 1.25
N TYR A 7 -2.20 8.21 0.63
CA TYR A 7 -1.61 9.52 0.35
C TYR A 7 -2.10 10.10 -0.98
N THR A 8 -2.49 11.35 -0.97
CA THR A 8 -2.83 12.12 -2.17
C THR A 8 -2.12 13.47 -2.21
N ASN A 9 -1.75 13.90 -3.40
CA ASN A 9 -1.20 15.23 -3.67
C ASN A 9 -2.07 16.01 -4.68
N GLY A 10 -3.30 15.56 -4.89
CA GLY A 10 -4.25 16.15 -5.84
C GLY A 10 -3.94 15.89 -7.31
N GLN A 11 -2.87 15.14 -7.64
CA GLN A 11 -2.57 14.81 -9.03
C GLN A 11 -3.42 13.62 -9.51
N PRO A 12 -3.78 13.55 -10.81
CA PRO A 12 -4.62 12.47 -11.35
C PRO A 12 -4.05 11.06 -11.14
N ILE A 13 -2.72 10.91 -11.02
CA ILE A 13 -2.13 9.60 -10.72
C ILE A 13 -2.43 9.15 -9.28
N ALA A 14 -2.57 10.07 -8.34
CA ALA A 14 -2.91 9.76 -6.95
C ALA A 14 -4.36 9.22 -6.82
N GLU A 15 -5.24 9.56 -7.74
CA GLU A 15 -6.61 9.03 -7.77
C GLU A 15 -6.65 7.50 -7.91
N LYS A 16 -5.66 6.91 -8.62
CA LYS A 16 -5.54 5.44 -8.72
C LYS A 16 -5.23 4.81 -7.36
N ALA A 17 -4.32 5.41 -6.60
CA ALA A 17 -3.99 4.94 -5.26
C ALA A 17 -5.19 5.10 -4.31
N LEU A 18 -5.87 6.24 -4.38
CA LEU A 18 -7.06 6.51 -3.59
C LEU A 18 -8.19 5.53 -3.92
N HIS A 19 -8.44 5.25 -5.20
CA HIS A 19 -9.43 4.26 -5.62
C HIS A 19 -9.06 2.85 -5.11
N PHE A 20 -7.80 2.45 -5.24
CA PHE A 20 -7.33 1.15 -4.77
C PHE A 20 -7.55 1.01 -3.26
N ALA A 21 -7.10 2.00 -2.47
CA ALA A 21 -7.27 2.00 -1.02
C ALA A 21 -8.73 1.97 -0.60
N ALA A 22 -9.57 2.75 -1.27
CA ALA A 22 -10.99 2.84 -0.96
C ALA A 22 -11.74 1.54 -1.30
N GLU A 23 -11.43 0.88 -2.41
CA GLU A 23 -12.01 -0.42 -2.75
C GLU A 23 -11.58 -1.51 -1.77
N LEU A 24 -10.29 -1.56 -1.38
CA LEU A 24 -9.85 -2.48 -0.33
C LEU A 24 -10.59 -2.22 0.98
N SER A 25 -10.67 -0.95 1.39
CA SER A 25 -11.39 -0.56 2.61
C SER A 25 -12.85 -1.02 2.56
N ARG A 26 -13.55 -0.77 1.46
CA ARG A 26 -14.94 -1.16 1.28
C ARG A 26 -15.14 -2.67 1.34
N ARG A 27 -14.33 -3.44 0.62
CA ARG A 27 -14.44 -4.91 0.54
C ARG A 27 -14.04 -5.62 1.82
N LEU A 28 -13.12 -5.04 2.60
CA LEU A 28 -12.61 -5.63 3.86
C LEU A 28 -13.28 -5.07 5.10
N ASN A 29 -14.21 -4.13 4.95
CA ASN A 29 -14.73 -3.36 6.07
C ASN A 29 -13.60 -2.76 6.92
N ALA A 30 -12.57 -2.21 6.25
CA ALA A 30 -11.37 -1.67 6.87
C ALA A 30 -11.50 -0.16 7.12
N GLU A 31 -10.77 0.36 8.11
CA GLU A 31 -10.66 1.80 8.31
C GLU A 31 -9.87 2.43 7.16
N LEU A 32 -10.33 3.58 6.66
CA LEU A 32 -9.64 4.36 5.64
C LEU A 32 -9.35 5.76 6.15
N ALA A 33 -8.12 6.19 5.96
CA ALA A 33 -7.75 7.59 6.07
C ALA A 33 -7.10 8.07 4.77
N VAL A 34 -7.35 9.31 4.41
CA VAL A 34 -6.76 10.00 3.27
C VAL A 34 -5.91 11.14 3.81
N ILE A 35 -4.64 11.19 3.43
CA ILE A 35 -3.71 12.21 3.90
C ILE A 35 -3.10 12.98 2.73
N THR A 36 -2.98 14.28 2.89
CA THR A 36 -2.08 15.14 2.11
C THR A 36 -1.02 15.73 3.02
N VAL A 37 0.22 15.84 2.54
CA VAL A 37 1.34 16.40 3.30
C VAL A 37 1.84 17.65 2.59
N ARG A 38 1.94 18.75 3.33
CA ARG A 38 2.43 20.03 2.85
C ARG A 38 3.75 20.41 3.52
N SER A 39 4.67 20.92 2.72
CA SER A 39 5.88 21.52 3.27
C SER A 39 5.56 22.85 3.94
N GLY A 40 6.18 23.11 5.06
CA GLY A 40 5.98 24.33 5.85
C GLY A 40 5.55 24.01 7.29
N THR A 41 5.10 25.03 7.97
CA THR A 41 4.60 24.93 9.33
C THR A 41 3.11 25.26 9.37
N HIS A 42 2.39 24.60 10.26
CA HIS A 42 0.96 24.80 10.50
C HIS A 42 0.60 26.30 10.80
N ALA A 43 1.51 27.03 11.43
CA ALA A 43 1.30 28.42 11.79
C ALA A 43 1.48 29.43 10.62
N ALA A 44 1.91 28.99 9.44
CA ALA A 44 2.26 29.88 8.32
C ALA A 44 1.08 30.20 7.38
N GLU A 45 -0.06 29.55 7.55
CA GLU A 45 -1.26 29.77 6.72
C GLU A 45 -2.42 30.29 7.55
N GLU A 46 -3.33 31.03 6.91
CA GLU A 46 -4.58 31.45 7.55
C GLU A 46 -5.40 30.20 7.90
N PRO A 47 -5.79 30.01 9.18
CA PRO A 47 -6.48 28.81 9.60
C PRO A 47 -7.86 28.72 8.93
N PRO A 48 -8.28 27.50 8.51
CA PRO A 48 -9.64 27.29 8.05
C PRO A 48 -10.64 27.47 9.20
N PRO A 49 -11.93 27.62 8.91
CA PRO A 49 -12.96 27.67 9.95
C PRO A 49 -13.02 26.34 10.72
N VAL A 50 -12.44 26.31 11.92
CA VAL A 50 -12.40 25.14 12.80
C VAL A 50 -13.63 25.08 13.69
N GLY A 51 -14.20 23.90 13.90
CA GLY A 51 -15.36 23.69 14.78
C GLY A 51 -16.70 24.15 14.22
N ILE A 52 -16.70 24.73 13.01
CA ILE A 52 -17.90 25.25 12.34
C ILE A 52 -18.16 24.40 11.08
N ALA A 53 -19.42 24.14 10.75
CA ALA A 53 -19.78 23.48 9.51
C ALA A 53 -19.46 24.38 8.31
N PHE A 54 -18.52 23.95 7.48
CA PHE A 54 -18.07 24.64 6.28
C PHE A 54 -18.75 24.06 5.04
N SER A 55 -19.40 24.93 4.25
CA SER A 55 -20.07 24.53 3.02
C SER A 55 -19.04 24.15 1.93
N LEU A 56 -19.21 22.99 1.34
CA LEU A 56 -18.36 22.56 0.21
C LEU A 56 -18.57 23.39 -1.07
N ALA A 57 -19.63 24.22 -1.13
CA ALA A 57 -19.78 25.18 -2.22
C ALA A 57 -18.65 26.26 -2.19
N ASP A 58 -18.16 26.57 -1.00
CA ASP A 58 -17.13 27.61 -0.78
C ASP A 58 -15.69 27.06 -0.73
N ARG A 59 -15.49 25.81 -1.10
CA ARG A 59 -14.19 25.09 -1.00
C ARG A 59 -12.99 25.79 -1.65
N LYS A 60 -13.23 26.70 -2.61
CA LYS A 60 -12.16 27.48 -3.26
C LYS A 60 -11.47 28.46 -2.30
N SER A 61 -12.12 28.81 -1.19
CA SER A 61 -11.54 29.67 -0.15
C SER A 61 -10.69 28.90 0.87
N LEU A 62 -10.68 27.56 0.82
CA LEU A 62 -9.89 26.73 1.71
C LEU A 62 -8.39 26.82 1.38
N PRO A 63 -7.50 26.63 2.36
CA PRO A 63 -6.10 26.36 2.14
C PRO A 63 -5.86 25.24 1.12
N HIS A 64 -4.75 25.33 0.39
CA HIS A 64 -4.50 24.44 -0.76
C HIS A 64 -4.55 22.95 -0.41
N GLY A 65 -4.04 22.53 0.75
CA GLY A 65 -4.08 21.13 1.16
C GLY A 65 -5.51 20.62 1.39
N LEU A 66 -6.36 21.48 1.99
CA LEU A 66 -7.77 21.16 2.17
C LEU A 66 -8.54 21.13 0.84
N GLN A 67 -8.14 21.95 -0.15
CA GLN A 67 -8.68 21.83 -1.51
C GLN A 67 -8.30 20.49 -2.16
N ILE A 68 -7.09 19.97 -1.92
CA ILE A 68 -6.67 18.63 -2.37
C ILE A 68 -7.57 17.56 -1.72
N LEU A 69 -7.83 17.66 -0.43
CA LEU A 69 -8.66 16.69 0.29
C LEU A 69 -10.13 16.75 -0.13
N THR A 70 -10.68 17.94 -0.37
CA THR A 70 -12.05 18.06 -0.89
C THR A 70 -12.15 17.54 -2.33
N THR A 71 -11.10 17.65 -3.14
CA THR A 71 -11.04 17.00 -4.46
C THR A 71 -11.00 15.48 -4.33
N ALA A 72 -10.25 14.95 -3.36
CA ALA A 72 -10.26 13.51 -3.06
C ALA A 72 -11.65 13.02 -2.60
N LEU A 73 -12.34 13.83 -1.80
CA LEU A 73 -13.73 13.55 -1.39
C LEU A 73 -14.67 13.52 -2.59
N ASP A 74 -14.60 14.51 -3.50
CA ASP A 74 -15.37 14.53 -4.77
C ASP A 74 -15.12 13.26 -5.59
N PHE A 75 -13.86 12.85 -5.69
CA PHE A 75 -13.48 11.64 -6.41
C PHE A 75 -14.10 10.37 -5.81
N LEU A 76 -14.10 10.24 -4.48
CA LEU A 76 -14.71 9.10 -3.78
C LEU A 76 -16.24 9.14 -3.86
N ALA A 77 -16.84 10.31 -3.77
CA ALA A 77 -18.27 10.50 -3.92
C ALA A 77 -18.76 10.19 -5.34
N GLY A 78 -18.03 10.64 -6.36
CA GLY A 78 -18.33 10.35 -7.76
C GLY A 78 -18.27 8.86 -8.13
N ARG A 79 -17.66 8.03 -7.26
CA ARG A 79 -17.62 6.56 -7.37
C ARG A 79 -18.57 5.83 -6.42
N ALA A 80 -19.46 6.56 -5.78
CA ALA A 80 -20.39 6.04 -4.77
C ALA A 80 -19.72 5.28 -3.60
N ILE A 81 -18.45 5.60 -3.31
CA ILE A 81 -17.70 5.06 -2.16
C ILE A 81 -18.11 5.82 -0.89
N LEU A 82 -18.28 7.13 -1.02
CA LEU A 82 -18.78 8.00 0.03
C LEU A 82 -20.00 8.80 -0.49
N PRO A 83 -20.99 9.11 0.37
CA PRO A 83 -21.98 10.13 0.02
C PRO A 83 -21.29 11.50 0.01
N MET A 84 -21.72 12.40 -0.87
CA MET A 84 -21.23 13.78 -0.88
C MET A 84 -21.89 14.56 0.26
N PRO A 85 -21.15 15.00 1.29
CA PRO A 85 -21.71 15.81 2.34
C PRO A 85 -21.98 17.24 1.83
N LYS A 86 -23.01 17.90 2.37
CA LYS A 86 -23.28 19.31 2.07
C LYS A 86 -22.26 20.25 2.73
N ALA A 87 -21.78 19.84 3.91
CA ALA A 87 -20.80 20.57 4.70
C ALA A 87 -19.89 19.59 5.44
N ILE A 88 -18.70 20.06 5.77
CA ILE A 88 -17.70 19.35 6.59
C ILE A 88 -17.37 20.20 7.82
N THR A 89 -17.04 19.55 8.92
CA THR A 89 -16.53 20.22 10.13
C THR A 89 -15.07 19.90 10.30
N MET A 90 -14.24 20.93 10.25
CA MET A 90 -12.81 20.79 10.43
C MET A 90 -12.43 20.81 11.90
N GLN A 91 -11.45 19.99 12.23
CA GLN A 91 -10.85 19.90 13.55
C GLN A 91 -9.38 20.28 13.41
N ASP A 92 -8.90 21.09 14.34
CA ASP A 92 -7.49 21.37 14.51
C ASP A 92 -6.78 20.18 15.17
N ILE A 93 -5.65 19.78 14.64
CA ILE A 93 -4.81 18.72 15.19
C ILE A 93 -3.35 19.22 15.28
N PRO A 94 -2.50 18.62 16.12
CA PRO A 94 -1.16 19.15 16.42
C PRO A 94 -0.29 19.50 15.19
N ARG A 95 -0.51 18.83 14.06
CA ARG A 95 0.28 19.02 12.84
C ARG A 95 -0.54 19.38 11.62
N GLY A 96 -1.77 19.88 11.78
CA GLY A 96 -2.61 20.24 10.64
C GLY A 96 -4.10 20.23 10.92
N TYR A 97 -4.86 19.78 9.97
CA TYR A 97 -6.33 19.80 10.03
C TYR A 97 -6.89 18.43 9.68
N ARG A 98 -8.05 18.13 10.25
CA ARG A 98 -8.78 16.88 10.00
C ARG A 98 -10.27 17.15 9.80
N PHE A 99 -10.89 16.38 8.91
CA PHE A 99 -12.35 16.19 8.90
C PHE A 99 -12.70 14.72 8.65
N VAL A 100 -13.92 14.34 8.95
CA VAL A 100 -14.40 12.96 8.82
C VAL A 100 -15.70 12.96 8.04
N CYS A 101 -15.83 11.98 7.15
CA CYS A 101 -17.07 11.70 6.41
C CYS A 101 -17.54 10.29 6.70
N ASP A 102 -18.84 10.12 6.87
CA ASP A 102 -19.44 8.81 7.07
C ASP A 102 -19.80 8.20 5.71
N ALA A 103 -19.41 6.95 5.48
CA ALA A 103 -19.82 6.17 4.32
C ALA A 103 -21.24 5.63 4.52
N ALA A 104 -21.92 5.26 3.41
CA ALA A 104 -23.29 4.75 3.46
C ALA A 104 -23.42 3.44 4.25
N ASP A 105 -22.36 2.67 4.38
CA ASP A 105 -22.25 1.44 5.15
C ASP A 105 -21.86 1.65 6.63
N GLY A 106 -21.83 2.90 7.09
CA GLY A 106 -21.52 3.28 8.47
C GLY A 106 -20.01 3.37 8.77
N ARG A 107 -19.13 3.07 7.81
CA ARG A 107 -17.68 3.29 7.99
C ARG A 107 -17.37 4.78 8.00
N ARG A 108 -16.31 5.14 8.69
CA ARG A 108 -15.81 6.50 8.75
C ARG A 108 -14.53 6.62 7.95
N VAL A 109 -14.46 7.62 7.08
CA VAL A 109 -13.25 7.98 6.32
C VAL A 109 -12.74 9.31 6.85
N ALA A 110 -11.52 9.30 7.36
CA ALA A 110 -10.86 10.49 7.86
C ALA A 110 -9.99 11.11 6.78
N PHE A 111 -9.95 12.43 6.74
CA PHE A 111 -9.13 13.21 5.82
C PHE A 111 -8.20 14.11 6.62
N TYR A 112 -6.90 14.01 6.37
CA TYR A 112 -5.86 14.72 7.11
C TYR A 112 -5.04 15.62 6.19
N GLU A 113 -4.90 16.88 6.54
CA GLU A 113 -3.82 17.74 6.06
C GLU A 113 -2.75 17.81 7.15
N SER A 114 -1.54 17.35 6.84
CA SER A 114 -0.42 17.40 7.77
C SER A 114 0.72 18.23 7.21
N PHE A 115 1.41 18.97 8.08
CA PHE A 115 2.55 19.81 7.70
C PHE A 115 3.87 19.13 8.08
N GLY A 116 4.86 19.19 7.18
CA GLY A 116 6.19 18.66 7.41
C GLY A 116 6.86 18.07 6.16
N HIS A 117 7.90 17.29 6.42
CA HIS A 117 8.57 16.54 5.36
C HIS A 117 7.82 15.26 5.05
N LEU A 118 7.52 15.01 3.77
CA LEU A 118 6.63 13.93 3.31
C LEU A 118 6.91 12.58 3.98
N VAL A 119 8.15 12.09 3.90
CA VAL A 119 8.49 10.74 4.40
C VAL A 119 8.38 10.67 5.91
N GLU A 120 8.89 11.68 6.61
CA GLU A 120 8.85 11.76 8.07
C GLU A 120 7.42 11.88 8.60
N THR A 121 6.59 12.70 7.92
CA THR A 121 5.19 12.89 8.29
C THR A 121 4.39 11.60 8.08
N LEU A 122 4.57 10.92 6.93
CA LEU A 122 3.88 9.66 6.67
C LEU A 122 4.32 8.55 7.63
N ASN A 123 5.62 8.47 7.99
CA ASN A 123 6.10 7.52 8.99
C ASN A 123 5.47 7.78 10.36
N HIS A 124 5.46 9.05 10.78
CA HIS A 124 4.85 9.44 12.06
C HIS A 124 3.36 9.09 12.12
N GLU A 125 2.59 9.42 11.08
CA GLU A 125 1.16 9.11 11.01
C GLU A 125 0.90 7.60 11.04
N VAL A 126 1.73 6.81 10.34
CA VAL A 126 1.63 5.35 10.34
C VAL A 126 1.91 4.79 11.74
N ASP A 127 2.96 5.25 12.40
CA ASP A 127 3.38 4.73 13.71
C ASP A 127 2.40 5.17 14.82
N GLU A 128 1.94 6.44 14.80
CA GLU A 128 1.05 6.98 15.83
C GLU A 128 -0.34 6.35 15.77
N HIS A 129 -0.87 6.09 14.58
CA HIS A 129 -2.23 5.57 14.42
C HIS A 129 -2.31 4.07 14.12
N GLY A 130 -1.17 3.40 13.96
CA GLY A 130 -1.07 1.96 13.75
C GLY A 130 -1.71 1.52 12.42
N TYR A 131 -1.39 2.18 11.31
CA TYR A 131 -1.85 1.75 10.00
C TYR A 131 -1.12 0.49 9.55
N ASP A 132 -1.88 -0.49 9.00
CA ASP A 132 -1.34 -1.74 8.46
C ASP A 132 -0.80 -1.58 7.04
N LEU A 133 -1.33 -0.61 6.28
CA LEU A 133 -1.02 -0.42 4.88
C LEU A 133 -1.00 1.07 4.51
N LEU A 134 0.13 1.53 3.98
CA LEU A 134 0.24 2.82 3.30
C LEU A 134 0.09 2.62 1.80
N VAL A 135 -0.81 3.36 1.15
CA VAL A 135 -1.06 3.33 -0.29
C VAL A 135 -0.65 4.65 -0.92
N VAL A 136 0.24 4.59 -1.89
CA VAL A 136 0.76 5.76 -2.61
C VAL A 136 0.80 5.53 -4.11
N ALA A 137 0.78 6.61 -4.89
CA ALA A 137 1.10 6.55 -6.32
C ALA A 137 2.35 7.39 -6.60
N PRO A 138 3.31 6.89 -7.39
CA PRO A 138 4.44 7.70 -7.80
C PRO A 138 3.97 8.77 -8.78
N PRO A 139 4.56 9.99 -8.73
CA PRO A 139 4.26 11.00 -9.74
C PRO A 139 4.70 10.52 -11.11
N ARG A 140 3.96 10.89 -12.16
CA ARG A 140 4.47 10.73 -13.53
C ARG A 140 5.79 11.48 -13.67
N ARG A 141 6.75 10.88 -14.39
CA ARG A 141 8.07 11.46 -14.72
C ARG A 141 7.91 12.73 -15.60
N ASN A 142 7.32 13.79 -15.08
CA ASN A 142 7.33 15.09 -15.73
C ASN A 142 8.40 15.97 -15.06
N ARG A 143 9.19 16.65 -15.88
CA ARG A 143 10.36 17.47 -15.52
C ARG A 143 10.14 18.56 -14.45
N LEU A 144 8.92 18.77 -13.97
CA LEU A 144 8.54 19.85 -13.04
C LEU A 144 7.96 19.40 -11.69
N GLY A 145 7.70 18.11 -11.47
CA GLY A 145 7.08 17.62 -10.22
C GLY A 145 8.10 17.20 -9.16
N ARG A 146 8.49 18.11 -8.28
CA ARG A 146 9.49 17.91 -7.20
C ARG A 146 9.02 17.07 -6.00
N TRP A 147 7.77 16.59 -5.94
CA TRP A 147 7.14 16.18 -4.67
C TRP A 147 7.22 14.69 -4.31
N MET A 148 7.30 13.79 -5.25
CA MET A 148 7.64 12.38 -5.00
C MET A 148 8.61 11.88 -6.07
N SER A 149 9.89 12.19 -5.92
CA SER A 149 10.94 11.57 -6.72
C SER A 149 11.01 10.07 -6.41
N GLY A 150 11.57 9.26 -7.31
CA GLY A 150 11.87 7.85 -7.02
C GLY A 150 12.59 7.65 -5.68
N ASN A 151 13.33 8.67 -5.22
CA ASN A 151 13.97 8.69 -3.90
C ASN A 151 12.96 8.70 -2.73
N ALA A 152 11.80 9.37 -2.84
CA ALA A 152 10.80 9.37 -1.76
C ALA A 152 10.13 8.01 -1.61
N ILE A 153 9.77 7.33 -2.71
CA ILE A 153 9.24 5.96 -2.67
C ILE A 153 10.26 5.00 -2.06
N ARG A 154 11.54 5.13 -2.47
CA ARG A 154 12.61 4.30 -1.87
C ARG A 154 12.81 4.58 -0.39
N LYS A 155 12.77 5.85 0.03
CA LYS A 155 12.82 6.20 1.46
C LYS A 155 11.64 5.61 2.21
N LEU A 156 10.40 5.78 1.73
CA LEU A 156 9.24 5.14 2.33
C LEU A 156 9.41 3.62 2.41
N ALA A 157 9.86 2.98 1.32
CA ALA A 157 10.08 1.54 1.32
C ALA A 157 11.18 1.09 2.30
N LEU A 158 12.13 1.94 2.64
CA LEU A 158 13.19 1.64 3.60
C LEU A 158 12.78 1.97 5.04
N ASP A 159 12.16 3.12 5.25
CA ASP A 159 11.98 3.72 6.58
C ASP A 159 10.64 3.34 7.24
N LEU A 160 9.59 3.01 6.45
CA LEU A 160 8.30 2.59 6.99
C LEU A 160 8.40 1.28 7.79
N HIS A 161 7.65 1.20 8.89
CA HIS A 161 7.47 -0.03 9.67
C HIS A 161 6.22 -0.82 9.25
N THR A 162 5.39 -0.29 8.36
CA THR A 162 4.19 -0.93 7.84
C THR A 162 4.31 -1.29 6.36
N SER A 163 3.35 -2.08 5.85
CA SER A 163 3.33 -2.47 4.44
C SER A 163 3.08 -1.27 3.52
N LEU A 164 3.69 -1.29 2.34
CA LEU A 164 3.64 -0.20 1.36
C LEU A 164 3.11 -0.70 0.01
N LEU A 165 1.99 -0.17 -0.43
CA LEU A 165 1.46 -0.38 -1.79
C LEU A 165 1.76 0.83 -2.66
N VAL A 166 2.57 0.62 -3.69
CA VAL A 166 2.87 1.63 -4.71
C VAL A 166 2.04 1.33 -5.95
N VAL A 167 1.00 2.13 -6.18
CA VAL A 167 0.04 1.94 -7.27
C VAL A 167 0.53 2.59 -8.56
N ARG A 168 0.71 1.79 -9.60
CA ARG A 168 1.11 2.22 -10.95
C ARG A 168 0.12 1.74 -12.00
N GLY A 169 0.24 0.48 -12.37
CA GLY A 169 -0.73 -0.26 -13.17
C GLY A 169 -1.43 -1.29 -12.30
N GLY A 170 -2.51 -1.87 -12.78
CA GLY A 170 -3.30 -2.80 -11.99
C GLY A 170 -4.09 -2.15 -10.85
N GLY A 171 -5.16 -2.80 -10.45
CA GLY A 171 -6.08 -2.38 -9.40
C GLY A 171 -6.42 -3.54 -8.46
N PRO A 172 -7.42 -3.39 -7.58
CA PRO A 172 -7.82 -4.47 -6.67
C PRO A 172 -8.25 -5.76 -7.37
N ASP A 173 -8.82 -5.63 -8.58
CA ASP A 173 -9.30 -6.76 -9.39
C ASP A 173 -8.25 -7.31 -10.37
N SER A 174 -7.05 -6.76 -10.35
CA SER A 174 -5.95 -7.24 -11.18
C SER A 174 -5.36 -8.54 -10.66
N PRO A 175 -4.70 -9.35 -11.51
CA PRO A 175 -3.95 -10.50 -11.07
C PRO A 175 -2.89 -10.16 -10.02
N TYR A 176 -2.78 -10.97 -8.99
CA TYR A 176 -1.72 -10.86 -7.99
C TYR A 176 -0.61 -11.84 -8.31
N LEU A 177 0.63 -11.36 -8.30
CA LEU A 177 1.84 -12.15 -8.47
C LEU A 177 2.64 -12.13 -7.17
N VAL A 178 2.55 -13.21 -6.39
CA VAL A 178 3.13 -13.32 -5.05
C VAL A 178 4.49 -14.00 -5.14
N CYS A 179 5.56 -13.30 -4.80
CA CYS A 179 6.92 -13.81 -4.87
C CYS A 179 7.24 -14.70 -3.66
N ALA A 180 7.48 -15.99 -3.89
CA ALA A 180 7.62 -16.99 -2.83
C ALA A 180 8.92 -17.80 -3.03
N ASP A 181 10.03 -17.30 -2.51
CA ASP A 181 11.34 -17.97 -2.52
C ASP A 181 11.63 -18.80 -1.26
N GLY A 182 10.66 -18.91 -0.36
CA GLY A 182 10.79 -19.66 0.89
C GLY A 182 11.56 -18.94 1.99
N SER A 183 12.09 -17.74 1.75
CA SER A 183 12.70 -16.91 2.79
C SER A 183 11.70 -16.50 3.87
N LEU A 184 12.18 -16.10 5.04
CA LEU A 184 11.32 -15.61 6.12
C LEU A 184 10.47 -14.42 5.67
N SER A 185 11.06 -13.47 4.94
CA SER A 185 10.32 -12.33 4.41
C SER A 185 9.28 -12.73 3.35
N ALA A 186 9.53 -13.76 2.55
CA ALA A 186 8.54 -14.29 1.63
C ALA A 186 7.40 -15.03 2.34
N ARG A 187 7.67 -15.62 3.50
CA ARG A 187 6.64 -16.30 4.30
C ARG A 187 5.73 -15.31 5.03
N SER A 188 6.30 -14.24 5.58
CA SER A 188 5.56 -13.24 6.36
C SER A 188 4.45 -12.55 5.53
N GLN A 189 4.63 -12.42 4.22
CA GLN A 189 3.63 -11.80 3.37
C GLN A 189 2.29 -12.55 3.33
N PHE A 190 2.27 -13.86 3.60
CA PHE A 190 1.05 -14.65 3.55
C PHE A 190 0.03 -14.27 4.63
N SER A 191 0.46 -13.73 5.78
CA SER A 191 -0.43 -13.20 6.81
C SER A 191 -1.26 -12.02 6.28
N LEU A 192 -0.60 -11.08 5.58
CA LEU A 192 -1.32 -9.97 4.94
C LEU A 192 -2.14 -10.46 3.76
N LEU A 193 -1.61 -11.37 2.93
CA LEU A 193 -2.35 -11.94 1.79
C LEU A 193 -3.66 -12.57 2.27
N ARG A 194 -3.65 -13.34 3.36
CA ARG A 194 -4.86 -13.92 3.94
C ARG A 194 -5.91 -12.86 4.29
N ARG A 195 -5.48 -11.72 4.84
CA ARG A 195 -6.38 -10.60 5.18
C ARG A 195 -6.92 -9.92 3.92
N LEU A 196 -6.15 -9.91 2.82
CA LEU A 196 -6.53 -9.26 1.56
C LEU A 196 -7.38 -10.14 0.63
N LEU A 197 -7.27 -11.48 0.73
CA LEU A 197 -7.95 -12.42 -0.18
C LEU A 197 -9.45 -12.12 -0.39
N PRO A 198 -10.25 -11.75 0.63
CA PRO A 198 -11.67 -11.44 0.42
C PRO A 198 -11.92 -10.21 -0.45
N ALA A 199 -10.91 -9.36 -0.63
CA ALA A 199 -11.04 -8.08 -1.33
C ALA A 199 -10.35 -8.01 -2.68
N ILE A 200 -9.48 -8.96 -2.99
CA ILE A 200 -8.71 -8.97 -4.24
C ILE A 200 -9.32 -9.96 -5.23
N GLY A 201 -9.19 -9.63 -6.53
CA GLY A 201 -9.66 -10.49 -7.61
C GLY A 201 -8.71 -11.67 -7.90
N PRO A 202 -9.22 -12.76 -8.45
CA PRO A 202 -8.40 -13.81 -9.02
C PRO A 202 -7.81 -13.37 -10.39
N PRO A 203 -6.73 -14.01 -10.88
CA PRO A 203 -5.96 -15.05 -10.20
C PRO A 203 -4.93 -14.51 -9.19
N VAL A 204 -4.61 -15.35 -8.19
CA VAL A 204 -3.47 -15.13 -7.29
C VAL A 204 -2.42 -16.18 -7.61
N ASN A 205 -1.37 -15.77 -8.32
CA ASN A 205 -0.30 -16.67 -8.74
C ASN A 205 0.92 -16.55 -7.83
N LEU A 206 1.51 -17.67 -7.46
CA LEU A 206 2.80 -17.75 -6.78
C LEU A 206 3.90 -17.77 -7.83
N ILE A 207 5.00 -17.02 -7.63
CA ILE A 207 6.17 -17.06 -8.49
C ILE A 207 7.44 -17.28 -7.70
N TRP A 208 8.29 -18.16 -8.21
CA TRP A 208 9.67 -18.33 -7.78
C TRP A 208 10.61 -18.33 -8.97
N ILE A 209 11.69 -17.54 -8.88
CA ILE A 209 12.76 -17.54 -9.88
C ILE A 209 13.93 -18.34 -9.31
N GLN A 210 14.14 -19.52 -9.87
CA GLN A 210 15.26 -20.40 -9.53
C GLN A 210 16.53 -19.88 -10.21
N LYS A 211 17.53 -19.52 -9.39
CA LYS A 211 18.84 -19.07 -9.90
C LYS A 211 19.77 -20.28 -10.13
N SER A 212 20.73 -20.11 -11.03
CA SER A 212 21.77 -21.13 -11.29
C SER A 212 22.59 -21.45 -10.03
N VAL A 213 22.78 -20.45 -9.15
CA VAL A 213 23.57 -20.58 -7.90
C VAL A 213 22.77 -21.15 -6.72
N ASP A 214 21.48 -21.41 -6.87
CA ASP A 214 20.65 -21.96 -5.79
C ASP A 214 21.08 -23.40 -5.51
N ASP A 215 21.47 -23.66 -4.26
CA ASP A 215 21.78 -25.00 -3.78
C ASP A 215 20.49 -25.85 -3.59
N GLU A 216 20.69 -27.13 -3.33
CA GLU A 216 19.58 -28.09 -3.17
C GLU A 216 18.68 -27.70 -1.98
N LYS A 217 19.26 -27.20 -0.89
CA LYS A 217 18.51 -26.75 0.30
C LYS A 217 17.62 -25.55 -0.03
N THR A 218 18.14 -24.57 -0.76
CA THR A 218 17.37 -23.40 -1.21
C THR A 218 16.22 -23.80 -2.11
N ARG A 219 16.48 -24.71 -3.07
CA ARG A 219 15.46 -25.25 -3.97
C ARG A 219 14.36 -25.97 -3.21
N HIS A 220 14.75 -26.88 -2.31
CA HIS A 220 13.79 -27.62 -1.47
C HIS A 220 12.94 -26.68 -0.61
N THR A 221 13.56 -25.67 0.01
CA THR A 221 12.85 -24.69 0.84
C THR A 221 11.82 -23.90 0.03
N ALA A 222 12.19 -23.44 -1.17
CA ALA A 222 11.28 -22.71 -2.06
C ALA A 222 10.13 -23.61 -2.56
N GLN A 223 10.44 -24.83 -2.97
CA GLN A 223 9.42 -25.80 -3.42
C GLN A 223 8.42 -26.14 -2.32
N THR A 224 8.91 -26.37 -1.09
CA THR A 224 8.05 -26.61 0.08
C THR A 224 7.14 -25.42 0.34
N CYS A 225 7.68 -24.21 0.32
CA CYS A 225 6.91 -22.96 0.50
C CYS A 225 5.82 -22.82 -0.59
N LEU A 226 6.18 -23.02 -1.85
CA LEU A 226 5.24 -22.96 -2.97
C LEU A 226 4.12 -24.01 -2.86
N SER A 227 4.47 -25.25 -2.51
CA SER A 227 3.51 -26.34 -2.34
C SER A 227 2.51 -26.02 -1.22
N GLN A 228 3.00 -25.63 -0.04
CA GLN A 228 2.15 -25.26 1.10
C GLN A 228 1.26 -24.05 0.81
N ALA A 229 1.83 -23.01 0.22
CA ALA A 229 1.09 -21.82 -0.14
C ALA A 229 0.08 -22.08 -1.27
N GLY A 230 0.44 -22.89 -2.27
CA GLY A 230 -0.46 -23.29 -3.34
C GLY A 230 -1.63 -24.12 -2.85
N GLN A 231 -1.39 -25.07 -1.95
CA GLN A 231 -2.45 -25.84 -1.31
C GLN A 231 -3.41 -24.95 -0.51
N TRP A 232 -2.87 -24.02 0.27
CA TRP A 232 -3.65 -23.06 1.04
C TRP A 232 -4.47 -22.11 0.14
N LEU A 233 -3.89 -21.58 -0.94
CA LEU A 233 -4.59 -20.75 -1.91
C LEU A 233 -5.69 -21.51 -2.64
N GLY A 234 -5.44 -22.77 -3.02
CA GLY A 234 -6.42 -23.62 -3.67
C GLY A 234 -7.67 -23.89 -2.83
N GLN A 235 -7.53 -23.85 -1.49
CA GLN A 235 -8.67 -23.94 -0.57
C GLN A 235 -9.45 -22.64 -0.45
N SER A 236 -8.78 -21.50 -0.66
CA SER A 236 -9.33 -20.15 -0.43
C SER A 236 -9.69 -19.44 -1.74
N HIS A 237 -9.03 -19.77 -2.83
CA HIS A 237 -9.14 -19.09 -4.12
C HIS A 237 -9.05 -20.10 -5.27
N ARG A 238 -10.12 -20.21 -6.07
CA ARG A 238 -10.22 -21.23 -7.13
C ARG A 238 -9.26 -21.02 -8.30
N GLU A 239 -8.86 -19.76 -8.56
CA GLU A 239 -7.95 -19.40 -9.65
C GLU A 239 -6.60 -18.98 -9.08
N SER A 240 -5.74 -19.96 -8.88
CA SER A 240 -4.35 -19.74 -8.47
C SER A 240 -3.43 -20.69 -9.22
N GLY A 241 -2.22 -20.23 -9.50
CA GLY A 241 -1.19 -20.98 -10.19
C GLY A 241 0.17 -20.86 -9.53
N ILE A 242 1.05 -21.83 -9.81
CA ILE A 242 2.45 -21.79 -9.40
C ILE A 242 3.29 -21.62 -10.66
N ILE A 243 4.11 -20.59 -10.69
CA ILE A 243 5.03 -20.23 -11.77
C ILE A 243 6.46 -20.42 -11.26
N VAL A 244 7.20 -21.34 -11.86
CA VAL A 244 8.64 -21.52 -11.61
C VAL A 244 9.38 -21.18 -12.88
N LYS A 245 10.28 -20.19 -12.82
CA LYS A 245 11.14 -19.81 -13.91
C LYS A 245 12.60 -19.97 -13.50
N ALA A 246 13.45 -20.35 -14.44
CA ALA A 246 14.89 -20.31 -14.25
C ALA A 246 15.44 -18.95 -14.74
N GLY A 247 16.31 -18.31 -13.95
CA GLY A 247 16.91 -17.04 -14.34
C GLY A 247 17.80 -16.42 -13.27
N ASP A 248 18.90 -15.85 -13.68
CA ASP A 248 19.89 -15.23 -12.78
C ASP A 248 19.60 -13.75 -12.50
N ARG A 249 18.55 -13.19 -13.11
CA ARG A 249 18.06 -11.83 -12.89
C ARG A 249 16.60 -11.82 -12.40
N PRO A 250 16.33 -12.29 -11.16
CA PRO A 250 14.97 -12.53 -10.68
C PRO A 250 14.06 -11.31 -10.75
N ALA A 251 14.58 -10.10 -10.50
CA ALA A 251 13.78 -8.89 -10.57
C ALA A 251 13.26 -8.63 -11.99
N GLU A 252 14.05 -8.92 -13.01
CA GLU A 252 13.65 -8.74 -14.42
C GLU A 252 12.59 -9.77 -14.81
N GLU A 253 12.78 -11.03 -14.43
CA GLU A 253 11.82 -12.10 -14.69
C GLU A 253 10.46 -11.84 -14.01
N ILE A 254 10.48 -11.34 -12.76
CA ILE A 254 9.26 -10.95 -12.04
C ILE A 254 8.55 -9.80 -12.75
N ILE A 255 9.29 -8.75 -13.15
CA ILE A 255 8.75 -7.58 -13.85
C ILE A 255 8.13 -7.98 -15.19
N GLU A 256 8.81 -8.82 -15.95
CA GLU A 256 8.32 -9.32 -17.23
C GLU A 256 7.04 -10.14 -17.06
N THR A 257 7.03 -11.06 -16.08
CA THR A 257 5.85 -11.90 -15.79
C THR A 257 4.66 -11.06 -15.32
N ALA A 258 4.88 -10.02 -14.51
CA ALA A 258 3.84 -9.14 -14.02
C ALA A 258 3.25 -8.23 -15.13
N GLY A 259 4.05 -7.88 -16.13
CA GLY A 259 3.65 -6.90 -17.15
C GLY A 259 3.27 -5.56 -16.54
N THR A 260 2.18 -4.95 -17.02
CA THR A 260 1.72 -3.63 -16.57
C THR A 260 0.47 -3.66 -15.70
N ASN A 261 -0.24 -4.77 -15.66
CA ASN A 261 -1.59 -4.83 -15.06
C ASN A 261 -1.69 -5.72 -13.83
N ALA A 262 -0.58 -6.29 -13.35
CA ALA A 262 -0.58 -7.08 -12.13
C ALA A 262 -0.32 -6.23 -10.88
N VAL A 263 -0.54 -6.85 -9.71
CA VAL A 263 -0.03 -6.40 -8.42
C VAL A 263 1.05 -7.40 -7.97
N VAL A 264 2.31 -6.97 -7.97
CA VAL A 264 3.42 -7.78 -7.47
C VAL A 264 3.48 -7.67 -5.97
N MET A 265 3.39 -8.78 -5.27
CA MET A 265 3.47 -8.85 -3.81
C MET A 265 4.79 -9.49 -3.39
N MET A 266 5.54 -8.79 -2.55
CA MET A 266 6.85 -9.22 -2.08
C MET A 266 7.01 -8.96 -0.59
N GLY A 267 7.57 -9.92 0.13
CA GLY A 267 7.98 -9.73 1.51
C GLY A 267 9.22 -8.84 1.61
N ALA A 268 9.24 -7.94 2.59
CA ALA A 268 10.37 -7.09 2.92
C ALA A 268 10.72 -7.24 4.41
N SER A 269 12.01 -7.37 4.72
CA SER A 269 12.45 -7.53 6.12
C SER A 269 12.40 -6.21 6.88
N LEU A 270 11.92 -6.26 8.13
CA LEU A 270 11.89 -5.13 9.08
C LEU A 270 13.19 -4.94 9.88
N ARG A 271 14.16 -5.87 9.80
CA ARG A 271 15.36 -5.82 10.65
C ARG A 271 16.26 -4.64 10.26
N HIS A 272 16.62 -3.83 11.24
CA HIS A 272 17.53 -2.67 11.10
C HIS A 272 18.87 -3.00 10.43
N ASP A 273 19.42 -4.21 10.65
CA ASP A 273 20.64 -4.68 10.01
C ASP A 273 20.52 -4.90 8.50
N VAL A 274 19.30 -4.87 7.98
CA VAL A 274 18.96 -5.14 6.57
C VAL A 274 18.92 -3.87 5.73
N TYR A 275 18.97 -2.67 6.33
CA TYR A 275 18.97 -1.41 5.60
C TYR A 275 20.06 -1.36 4.51
N ARG A 276 21.26 -1.92 4.79
CA ARG A 276 22.33 -2.10 3.79
C ARG A 276 22.00 -3.17 2.75
N ARG A 277 21.28 -4.24 3.14
CA ARG A 277 20.93 -5.35 2.23
C ARG A 277 19.72 -5.03 1.36
N MET A 278 18.77 -4.20 1.83
CA MET A 278 17.60 -3.82 1.04
C MET A 278 17.94 -2.92 -0.16
N ARG A 279 18.99 -2.09 -0.11
CA ARG A 279 19.36 -1.19 -1.20
C ARG A 279 19.65 -1.88 -2.54
N GLY A 280 20.07 -3.14 -2.53
CA GLY A 280 20.30 -3.97 -3.73
C GLY A 280 19.34 -5.15 -3.83
N SER A 281 18.33 -5.25 -2.96
CA SER A 281 17.43 -6.41 -2.93
C SER A 281 16.54 -6.50 -4.17
N GLN A 282 16.10 -7.70 -4.48
CA GLN A 282 15.16 -7.95 -5.57
C GLN A 282 13.88 -7.11 -5.40
N ALA A 283 13.38 -7.00 -4.16
CA ALA A 283 12.18 -6.21 -3.85
C ALA A 283 12.36 -4.72 -4.22
N MET A 284 13.53 -4.13 -3.93
CA MET A 284 13.81 -2.74 -4.31
C MET A 284 13.99 -2.58 -5.83
N GLN A 285 14.61 -3.54 -6.51
CA GLN A 285 14.73 -3.51 -7.97
C GLN A 285 13.35 -3.59 -8.65
N VAL A 286 12.48 -4.47 -8.18
CA VAL A 286 11.09 -4.57 -8.66
C VAL A 286 10.33 -3.28 -8.34
N LEU A 287 10.44 -2.76 -7.11
CA LEU A 287 9.80 -1.50 -6.70
C LEU A 287 10.21 -0.33 -7.59
N ASP A 288 11.50 -0.21 -7.94
CA ASP A 288 12.01 0.91 -8.73
C ASP A 288 11.64 0.82 -10.21
N ARG A 289 11.59 -0.39 -10.77
CA ARG A 289 11.55 -0.63 -12.21
C ARG A 289 10.23 -1.16 -12.74
N SER A 290 9.38 -1.78 -11.90
CA SER A 290 8.13 -2.38 -12.32
C SER A 290 7.13 -1.35 -12.81
N PRO A 291 6.50 -1.52 -13.99
CA PRO A 291 5.33 -0.75 -14.39
C PRO A 291 4.04 -1.21 -13.70
N ALA A 292 4.02 -2.43 -13.16
CA ALA A 292 2.93 -2.96 -12.36
C ALA A 292 2.89 -2.31 -10.96
N SER A 293 1.76 -2.42 -10.26
CA SER A 293 1.67 -2.06 -8.85
C SER A 293 2.52 -3.00 -8.00
N VAL A 294 3.14 -2.48 -6.93
CA VAL A 294 4.02 -3.27 -6.06
C VAL A 294 3.58 -3.12 -4.62
N LEU A 295 3.27 -4.23 -3.98
CA LEU A 295 2.96 -4.34 -2.55
C LEU A 295 4.16 -4.94 -1.82
N LEU A 296 4.88 -4.10 -1.08
CA LEU A 296 5.92 -4.53 -0.15
C LEU A 296 5.29 -4.83 1.20
N VAL A 297 5.31 -6.09 1.60
CA VAL A 297 4.76 -6.52 2.88
C VAL A 297 5.84 -6.47 3.94
N LYS A 298 5.56 -5.73 5.00
CA LYS A 298 6.38 -5.62 6.18
C LYS A 298 5.55 -6.04 7.38
N LEU A 299 5.90 -7.14 7.97
CA LEU A 299 5.25 -7.66 9.18
C LEU A 299 6.26 -7.75 10.33
N PRO A 300 5.80 -7.56 11.57
CA PRO A 300 6.65 -7.78 12.74
C PRO A 300 7.16 -9.22 12.78
N PRO A 301 8.36 -9.46 13.34
CA PRO A 301 8.96 -10.80 13.41
C PRO A 301 8.12 -11.86 14.15
N GLU A 302 7.23 -11.44 15.03
CA GLU A 302 6.41 -12.32 15.86
C GLU A 302 5.21 -12.93 15.11
N GLU A 303 4.71 -12.28 14.05
CA GLU A 303 3.66 -12.81 13.19
C GLU A 303 4.19 -13.80 12.14
N ASP A 304 5.51 -13.83 11.92
CA ASP A 304 6.16 -14.61 10.86
C ASP A 304 6.12 -16.13 11.07
N VAL A 305 5.86 -16.61 12.28
CA VAL A 305 6.11 -18.02 12.65
C VAL A 305 4.84 -18.87 12.72
N GLU A 306 3.69 -18.28 12.96
CA GLU A 306 2.47 -19.04 13.28
C GLU A 306 1.71 -19.55 12.05
N PHE A 307 1.81 -18.87 10.94
CA PHE A 307 1.03 -19.18 9.73
C PHE A 307 1.47 -20.47 9.00
N MET A 308 2.74 -20.83 9.13
CA MET A 308 3.32 -22.02 8.48
C MET A 308 3.53 -23.20 9.42
N LYS A 309 3.06 -23.13 10.65
CA LYS A 309 2.95 -24.32 11.48
C LYS A 309 1.79 -25.15 10.94
N THR A 310 2.13 -26.23 10.23
CA THR A 310 1.19 -27.27 9.85
C THR A 310 0.37 -27.67 11.07
N PRO A 311 -0.98 -27.80 10.98
CA PRO A 311 -1.70 -28.48 12.02
C PRO A 311 -1.06 -29.86 12.16
N GLN A 312 -0.46 -30.15 13.29
CA GLN A 312 -0.07 -31.51 13.60
C GLN A 312 -1.34 -32.34 13.51
N GLN A 313 -1.31 -33.28 12.58
CA GLN A 313 -2.34 -34.29 12.46
C GLN A 313 -2.49 -34.95 13.82
N GLY A 314 -3.62 -34.70 14.49
CA GLY A 314 -4.12 -35.49 15.58
C GLY A 314 -4.90 -36.67 15.03
#